data_17f93fb926236a1b42ad13f8180b81b4
#
_entry.id   17f93fb926236a1b42ad13f8180b81b4
#
_cell.length_a   1.000
_cell.length_b   1.000
_cell.length_c   1.000
_cell.angle_alpha   90.00
_cell.angle_beta   90.00
_cell.angle_gamma   90.00
#
_symmetry.space_group_name_H-M   'P 1'
#
loop_
_entity.id
_entity.type
_entity.pdbx_description
1 polymer ?
#
loop_
_entity_poly.entity_id
_entity_poly.type
_entity_poly.pdbx_seq_one_letter_code
_entity_poly.pdbx_strand_id
1 'polypeptide(L)'
;MIKKLIFLVFCFSIFSNLNSMDNKPYHHLPDNTFRNPEGSPVRDDKIKWSYSTFNKEKKKLDMTVPDDHVLKKEYVLKDLASKQNSDYIGWIGHATFLIKLGETTIITDPVFSKNAGPLIFGPKRYVAPALNLNEIPKIDLFLLTHNHYDHQDMGTIRKFP
;
A
#
# COMPACT_ATOMS: atom_id res chain seq x y z
N MET A 1 14.83 31.18 -48.30
CA MET A 1 13.42 31.41 -47.90
C MET A 1 12.92 30.13 -47.22
N ILE A 2 12.87 30.09 -45.91
CA ILE A 2 12.44 28.92 -45.11
C ILE A 2 10.97 29.14 -44.79
N LYS A 3 10.10 28.32 -45.39
CA LYS A 3 8.65 28.34 -45.07
C LYS A 3 8.45 27.64 -43.73
N LYS A 4 8.08 28.42 -42.69
CA LYS A 4 7.63 27.89 -41.40
C LYS A 4 6.26 27.24 -41.60
N LEU A 5 6.18 25.94 -41.45
CA LEU A 5 4.94 25.18 -41.39
C LEU A 5 4.40 25.28 -39.95
N ILE A 6 3.34 26.07 -39.76
CA ILE A 6 2.64 26.15 -38.47
C ILE A 6 1.67 24.97 -38.43
N PHE A 7 1.95 23.99 -37.55
CA PHE A 7 1.05 22.89 -37.27
C PHE A 7 0.05 23.38 -36.22
N LEU A 8 -1.17 23.66 -36.64
CA LEU A 8 -2.29 24.00 -35.76
C LEU A 8 -2.89 22.68 -35.26
N VAL A 9 -2.54 22.27 -34.03
CA VAL A 9 -3.19 21.13 -33.38
C VAL A 9 -4.53 21.60 -32.83
N PHE A 10 -5.60 21.27 -33.54
CA PHE A 10 -6.96 21.42 -33.04
C PHE A 10 -7.23 20.29 -32.04
N CYS A 11 -7.09 20.58 -30.75
CA CYS A 11 -7.65 19.72 -29.71
C CYS A 11 -9.17 19.87 -29.73
N PHE A 12 -9.84 18.99 -30.46
CA PHE A 12 -11.26 18.75 -30.27
C PHE A 12 -11.46 18.04 -28.95
N SER A 13 -11.69 18.79 -27.87
CA SER A 13 -12.26 18.26 -26.65
C SER A 13 -13.72 17.90 -26.93
N ILE A 14 -13.93 16.66 -27.34
CA ILE A 14 -15.25 16.05 -27.34
C ILE A 14 -15.62 15.89 -25.86
N PHE A 15 -16.29 16.88 -25.30
CA PHE A 15 -17.10 16.70 -24.11
C PHE A 15 -18.27 15.79 -24.50
N SER A 16 -18.05 14.50 -24.55
CA SER A 16 -19.11 13.54 -24.42
C SER A 16 -19.67 13.71 -23.01
N ASN A 17 -20.78 14.44 -22.88
CA ASN A 17 -21.71 14.29 -21.78
C ASN A 17 -22.19 12.82 -21.83
N LEU A 18 -21.39 11.92 -21.29
CA LEU A 18 -21.87 10.64 -20.85
C LEU A 18 -22.77 10.96 -19.65
N ASN A 19 -24.04 11.20 -19.92
CA ASN A 19 -25.11 10.95 -18.98
C ASN A 19 -25.00 9.46 -18.65
N SER A 20 -24.10 9.12 -17.74
CA SER A 20 -24.07 7.86 -17.05
C SER A 20 -25.41 7.79 -16.32
N MET A 21 -26.34 7.04 -16.93
CA MET A 21 -27.59 6.68 -16.28
C MET A 21 -27.27 6.20 -14.86
N ASP A 22 -28.15 6.53 -13.93
CA ASP A 22 -28.11 6.33 -12.46
C ASP A 22 -27.93 4.87 -11.99
N ASN A 23 -27.03 4.13 -12.58
CA ASN A 23 -26.66 2.78 -12.17
C ASN A 23 -25.34 2.80 -11.38
N LYS A 24 -25.24 3.76 -10.44
CA LYS A 24 -24.12 3.72 -9.50
C LYS A 24 -24.22 2.41 -8.68
N PRO A 25 -23.14 1.67 -8.54
CA PRO A 25 -23.13 0.48 -7.69
C PRO A 25 -23.63 0.80 -6.28
N TYR A 26 -24.22 -0.18 -5.60
CA TYR A 26 -24.81 -0.01 -4.27
C TYR A 26 -23.91 0.74 -3.26
N HIS A 27 -22.60 0.58 -3.35
CA HIS A 27 -21.65 1.23 -2.45
C HIS A 27 -21.43 2.73 -2.74
N HIS A 28 -21.92 3.28 -3.86
CA HIS A 28 -21.85 4.71 -4.17
C HIS A 28 -23.10 5.44 -3.67
N LEU A 29 -22.90 6.55 -2.96
CA LEU A 29 -23.96 7.45 -2.53
C LEU A 29 -24.10 8.65 -3.50
N PRO A 30 -25.27 9.33 -3.57
CA PRO A 30 -25.47 10.47 -4.43
C PRO A 30 -24.53 11.65 -4.18
N ASP A 31 -24.07 11.80 -2.94
CA ASP A 31 -23.15 12.85 -2.47
C ASP A 31 -21.67 12.55 -2.78
N ASN A 32 -21.39 11.53 -3.59
CA ASN A 32 -20.05 11.03 -3.91
C ASN A 32 -19.28 10.43 -2.72
N THR A 33 -19.96 10.08 -1.65
CA THR A 33 -19.40 9.26 -0.58
C THR A 33 -19.68 7.78 -0.83
N PHE A 34 -19.17 6.92 0.04
CA PHE A 34 -19.32 5.48 -0.05
C PHE A 34 -19.99 4.93 1.20
N ARG A 35 -20.76 3.86 1.04
CA ARG A 35 -21.30 3.07 2.14
C ARG A 35 -20.73 1.68 2.14
N ASN A 36 -20.68 1.09 3.32
CA ASN A 36 -20.30 -0.32 3.47
C ASN A 36 -21.38 -1.25 2.89
N PRO A 37 -21.05 -2.52 2.57
CA PRO A 37 -22.03 -3.52 2.22
C PRO A 37 -23.15 -3.63 3.26
N GLU A 38 -24.32 -4.08 2.82
CA GLU A 38 -25.46 -4.31 3.69
C GLU A 38 -25.09 -5.32 4.81
N GLY A 39 -25.55 -5.06 6.04
CA GLY A 39 -25.18 -5.86 7.21
C GLY A 39 -23.83 -5.54 7.84
N SER A 40 -23.04 -4.62 7.26
CA SER A 40 -21.80 -4.17 7.88
C SER A 40 -22.10 -3.38 9.17
N PRO A 41 -21.21 -3.46 10.18
CA PRO A 41 -21.33 -2.64 11.38
C PRO A 41 -21.39 -1.15 11.03
N VAL A 42 -22.40 -0.47 11.49
CA VAL A 42 -22.50 0.99 11.33
C VAL A 42 -21.61 1.64 12.38
N ARG A 43 -20.78 2.59 11.94
CA ARG A 43 -19.99 3.40 12.86
C ARG A 43 -20.94 4.19 13.79
N ASP A 44 -20.73 4.07 15.09
CA ASP A 44 -21.42 4.93 16.05
C ASP A 44 -20.91 6.37 15.90
N ASP A 45 -21.75 7.26 15.40
CA ASP A 45 -21.42 8.69 15.17
C ASP A 45 -21.11 9.43 16.46
N LYS A 46 -21.47 8.86 17.62
CA LYS A 46 -21.10 9.40 18.94
C LYS A 46 -19.64 9.17 19.27
N ILE A 47 -18.98 8.20 18.61
CA ILE A 47 -17.55 7.93 18.79
C ILE A 47 -16.77 8.90 17.92
N LYS A 48 -16.38 10.04 18.48
CA LYS A 48 -15.44 10.95 17.83
C LYS A 48 -14.04 10.36 17.90
N TRP A 49 -13.49 10.04 16.72
CA TRP A 49 -12.10 9.62 16.65
C TRP A 49 -11.19 10.77 17.08
N SER A 50 -10.28 10.50 18.00
CA SER A 50 -9.21 11.41 18.39
C SER A 50 -7.96 10.62 18.74
N TYR A 51 -6.80 11.25 18.66
CA TYR A 51 -5.54 10.64 19.05
C TYR A 51 -5.55 10.15 20.51
N SER A 52 -6.20 10.89 21.41
CA SER A 52 -6.35 10.50 22.82
C SER A 52 -7.23 9.26 22.97
N THR A 53 -8.37 9.19 22.25
CA THR A 53 -9.24 8.02 22.23
C THR A 53 -8.51 6.80 21.70
N PHE A 54 -7.81 6.94 20.57
CA PHE A 54 -7.00 5.89 20.00
C PHE A 54 -5.95 5.35 20.98
N ASN A 55 -5.18 6.22 21.63
CA ASN A 55 -4.17 5.80 22.60
C ASN A 55 -4.76 5.13 23.84
N LYS A 56 -5.94 5.56 24.28
CA LYS A 56 -6.65 4.95 25.42
C LYS A 56 -7.11 3.53 25.07
N GLU A 57 -7.68 3.33 23.87
CA GLU A 57 -8.13 2.02 23.42
C GLU A 57 -6.93 1.11 23.13
N LYS A 58 -5.86 1.63 22.50
CA LYS A 58 -4.64 0.88 22.24
C LYS A 58 -4.01 0.29 23.52
N LYS A 59 -4.04 1.01 24.64
CA LYS A 59 -3.52 0.51 25.92
C LYS A 59 -4.26 -0.71 26.46
N LYS A 60 -5.47 -0.98 25.97
CA LYS A 60 -6.28 -2.14 26.35
C LYS A 60 -6.01 -3.36 25.47
N LEU A 61 -5.31 -3.18 24.37
CA LEU A 61 -5.01 -4.29 23.45
C LEU A 61 -3.87 -5.15 24.01
N ASP A 62 -4.04 -6.44 23.95
CA ASP A 62 -2.95 -7.37 24.14
C ASP A 62 -2.04 -7.24 22.90
N MET A 63 -0.81 -6.76 23.12
CA MET A 63 0.21 -6.56 22.10
C MET A 63 1.24 -7.66 22.08
N THR A 64 0.96 -8.80 22.73
CA THR A 64 1.83 -9.98 22.70
C THR A 64 1.88 -10.54 21.30
N VAL A 65 3.07 -10.67 20.76
CA VAL A 65 3.28 -11.27 19.44
C VAL A 65 3.65 -12.73 19.66
N PRO A 66 2.92 -13.70 19.08
CA PRO A 66 3.31 -15.12 19.14
C PRO A 66 4.68 -15.35 18.52
N ASP A 67 5.44 -16.31 19.06
CA ASP A 67 6.81 -16.60 18.60
C ASP A 67 6.87 -17.05 17.13
N ASP A 68 5.81 -17.66 16.62
CA ASP A 68 5.67 -18.16 15.26
C ASP A 68 4.92 -17.19 14.32
N HIS A 69 4.66 -15.97 14.76
CA HIS A 69 3.92 -14.96 13.97
C HIS A 69 4.63 -14.59 12.66
N VAL A 70 5.95 -14.61 12.65
CA VAL A 70 6.77 -14.36 11.46
C VAL A 70 7.54 -15.61 11.11
N LEU A 71 7.50 -15.99 9.85
CA LEU A 71 8.29 -17.12 9.33
C LEU A 71 9.79 -16.90 9.60
N LYS A 72 10.48 -17.99 9.90
CA LYS A 72 11.95 -17.94 10.08
C LYS A 72 12.61 -17.51 8.77
N LYS A 73 13.59 -16.63 8.88
CA LYS A 73 14.32 -16.05 7.75
C LYS A 73 14.87 -17.12 6.79
N GLU A 74 15.49 -18.15 7.35
CA GLU A 74 16.09 -19.24 6.56
C GLU A 74 15.04 -19.99 5.74
N TYR A 75 13.86 -20.16 6.30
CA TYR A 75 12.72 -20.75 5.57
C TYR A 75 12.29 -19.86 4.41
N VAL A 76 12.11 -18.56 4.65
CA VAL A 76 11.68 -17.60 3.61
C VAL A 76 12.71 -17.51 2.49
N LEU A 77 14.01 -17.45 2.81
CA LEU A 77 15.07 -17.42 1.79
C LEU A 77 15.08 -18.70 0.94
N LYS A 78 14.92 -19.87 1.57
CA LYS A 78 14.83 -21.14 0.86
C LYS A 78 13.58 -21.21 -0.03
N ASP A 79 12.45 -20.74 0.47
CA ASP A 79 11.17 -20.72 -0.28
C ASP A 79 11.29 -19.81 -1.50
N LEU A 80 11.81 -18.60 -1.36
CA LEU A 80 12.06 -17.68 -2.47
C LEU A 80 13.01 -18.27 -3.51
N ALA A 81 14.10 -18.91 -3.06
CA ALA A 81 15.05 -19.58 -3.96
C ALA A 81 14.38 -20.71 -4.78
N SER A 82 13.44 -21.45 -4.16
CA SER A 82 12.70 -22.52 -4.86
C SER A 82 11.67 -22.01 -5.86
N LYS A 83 11.26 -20.74 -5.75
CA LYS A 83 10.19 -20.12 -6.55
C LYS A 83 10.71 -19.14 -7.62
N GLN A 84 12.00 -19.19 -7.96
CA GLN A 84 12.58 -18.25 -8.93
C GLN A 84 11.87 -18.26 -10.30
N ASN A 85 11.34 -19.40 -10.72
CA ASN A 85 10.62 -19.58 -11.98
C ASN A 85 9.10 -19.73 -11.83
N SER A 86 8.56 -19.25 -10.70
CA SER A 86 7.13 -19.36 -10.37
C SER A 86 6.57 -18.01 -9.96
N ASP A 87 5.30 -17.78 -10.26
CA ASP A 87 4.59 -16.64 -9.72
C ASP A 87 4.34 -16.82 -8.23
N TYR A 88 4.46 -15.74 -7.47
CA TYR A 88 4.16 -15.75 -6.03
C TYR A 88 3.72 -14.38 -5.53
N ILE A 89 3.05 -14.38 -4.38
CA ILE A 89 2.76 -13.21 -3.58
C ILE A 89 3.23 -13.50 -2.14
N GLY A 90 4.16 -12.70 -1.64
CA GLY A 90 4.66 -12.76 -0.27
C GLY A 90 4.22 -11.51 0.51
N TRP A 91 3.52 -11.69 1.63
CA TRP A 91 3.21 -10.57 2.52
C TRP A 91 4.37 -10.32 3.48
N ILE A 92 4.95 -9.11 3.43
CA ILE A 92 6.08 -8.70 4.27
C ILE A 92 5.58 -8.03 5.56
N GLY A 93 4.39 -7.48 5.51
CA GLY A 93 3.73 -6.83 6.64
C GLY A 93 3.12 -5.49 6.27
N HIS A 94 2.08 -5.07 7.00
CA HIS A 94 1.26 -3.91 6.70
C HIS A 94 0.76 -3.95 5.24
N ALA A 95 1.03 -2.94 4.44
CA ALA A 95 0.68 -2.88 3.02
C ALA A 95 1.82 -3.35 2.08
N THR A 96 2.92 -3.87 2.64
CA THR A 96 4.08 -4.30 1.86
C THR A 96 3.91 -5.73 1.38
N PHE A 97 3.81 -5.90 0.06
CA PHE A 97 3.81 -7.20 -0.61
C PHE A 97 4.98 -7.30 -1.59
N LEU A 98 5.59 -8.46 -1.65
CA LEU A 98 6.54 -8.86 -2.69
C LEU A 98 5.81 -9.78 -3.66
N ILE A 99 5.74 -9.39 -4.92
CA ILE A 99 4.97 -10.08 -5.94
C ILE A 99 5.89 -10.41 -7.11
N LYS A 100 5.85 -11.64 -7.58
CA LYS A 100 6.50 -12.04 -8.84
C LYS A 100 5.43 -12.51 -9.82
N LEU A 101 5.46 -11.94 -11.02
CA LEU A 101 4.60 -12.29 -12.14
C LEU A 101 5.49 -12.47 -13.38
N GLY A 102 5.68 -13.70 -13.82
CA GLY A 102 6.64 -14.04 -14.85
C GLY A 102 8.04 -13.55 -14.48
N GLU A 103 8.64 -12.72 -15.30
CA GLU A 103 9.98 -12.17 -15.07
C GLU A 103 9.96 -10.87 -14.23
N THR A 104 8.78 -10.32 -13.93
CA THR A 104 8.66 -9.04 -13.23
C THR A 104 8.49 -9.23 -11.73
N THR A 105 9.36 -8.60 -10.95
CA THR A 105 9.27 -8.55 -9.49
C THR A 105 8.79 -7.18 -9.03
N ILE A 106 7.71 -7.16 -8.29
CA ILE A 106 7.00 -5.96 -7.84
C ILE A 106 7.04 -5.88 -6.33
N ILE A 107 7.22 -4.68 -5.79
CA ILE A 107 7.00 -4.42 -4.37
C ILE A 107 5.97 -3.31 -4.19
N THR A 108 5.03 -3.51 -3.26
CA THR A 108 4.04 -2.50 -2.93
C THR A 108 4.37 -1.84 -1.60
N ASP A 109 4.14 -0.54 -1.49
CA ASP A 109 4.22 0.25 -0.24
C ASP A 109 5.33 -0.22 0.72
N PRO A 110 6.61 -0.24 0.31
CA PRO A 110 7.67 -0.86 1.10
C PRO A 110 8.02 -0.05 2.34
N VAL A 111 7.74 -0.63 3.50
CA VAL A 111 8.06 -0.07 4.81
C VAL A 111 8.95 -1.03 5.57
N PHE A 112 10.24 -0.71 5.69
CA PHE A 112 11.23 -1.47 6.45
C PHE A 112 11.80 -0.69 7.63
N SER A 113 11.44 0.59 7.76
CA SER A 113 11.82 1.40 8.90
C SER A 113 11.14 0.93 10.19
N LYS A 114 11.78 1.19 11.32
CA LYS A 114 11.23 0.87 12.65
C LYS A 114 10.00 1.72 13.01
N ASN A 115 9.89 2.89 12.42
CA ASN A 115 8.81 3.86 12.69
C ASN A 115 8.19 4.32 11.38
N ALA A 116 6.86 4.41 11.36
CA ALA A 116 6.10 5.01 10.27
C ALA A 116 5.97 6.52 10.51
N GLY A 117 7.00 7.29 10.18
CA GLY A 117 7.01 8.73 10.38
C GLY A 117 8.36 9.35 10.06
N PRO A 118 8.47 10.68 10.09
CA PRO A 118 9.71 11.36 9.81
C PRO A 118 10.75 11.07 10.91
N LEU A 119 11.96 10.71 10.49
CA LEU A 119 13.09 10.38 11.38
C LEU A 119 12.75 9.25 12.36
N ILE A 120 12.65 9.57 13.66
CA ILE A 120 12.36 8.64 14.75
C ILE A 120 10.92 8.74 15.27
N PHE A 121 10.13 9.64 14.68
CA PHE A 121 8.76 9.89 15.09
C PHE A 121 7.77 8.95 14.41
N GLY A 122 6.54 8.93 14.91
CA GLY A 122 5.46 8.12 14.38
C GLY A 122 5.28 6.76 15.06
N PRO A 123 4.27 6.01 14.68
CA PRO A 123 4.00 4.68 15.22
C PRO A 123 5.17 3.73 14.99
N LYS A 124 5.51 2.97 16.03
CA LYS A 124 6.54 1.94 15.92
C LYS A 124 5.97 0.70 15.22
N ARG A 125 6.81 0.06 14.42
CA ARG A 125 6.53 -1.28 13.90
C ARG A 125 6.54 -2.26 15.07
N TYR A 126 5.49 -3.07 15.20
CA TYR A 126 5.39 -4.08 16.26
C TYR A 126 6.17 -5.33 15.94
N VAL A 127 6.13 -5.76 14.69
CA VAL A 127 6.71 -7.00 14.22
C VAL A 127 7.71 -6.69 13.11
N ALA A 128 8.95 -7.12 13.26
CA ALA A 128 9.95 -7.00 12.21
C ALA A 128 9.60 -7.92 11.03
N PRO A 129 9.90 -7.55 9.79
CA PRO A 129 9.77 -8.46 8.67
C PRO A 129 10.80 -9.61 8.78
N ALA A 130 10.48 -10.76 8.19
CA ALA A 130 11.39 -11.91 8.18
C ALA A 130 12.72 -11.61 7.44
N LEU A 131 12.64 -10.80 6.39
CA LEU A 131 13.80 -10.39 5.59
C LEU A 131 14.15 -8.92 5.82
N ASN A 132 15.42 -8.62 5.77
CA ASN A 132 15.91 -7.25 5.67
C ASN A 132 15.85 -6.77 4.22
N LEU A 133 15.91 -5.46 4.02
CA LEU A 133 15.83 -4.85 2.70
C LEU A 133 16.88 -5.37 1.70
N ASN A 134 18.10 -5.64 2.17
CA ASN A 134 19.19 -6.18 1.35
C ASN A 134 19.07 -7.68 1.02
N GLU A 135 18.07 -8.34 1.57
CA GLU A 135 17.79 -9.78 1.32
C GLU A 135 16.62 -9.98 0.37
N ILE A 136 15.97 -8.89 -0.03
CA ILE A 136 14.87 -8.91 -0.99
C ILE A 136 15.44 -9.09 -2.41
N PRO A 137 14.76 -9.84 -3.28
CA PRO A 137 15.13 -9.94 -4.70
C PRO A 137 15.20 -8.56 -5.37
N LYS A 138 15.89 -8.48 -6.52
CA LYS A 138 15.87 -7.29 -7.35
C LYS A 138 14.42 -6.92 -7.68
N ILE A 139 14.08 -5.67 -7.50
CA ILE A 139 12.75 -5.11 -7.77
C ILE A 139 12.76 -4.42 -9.12
N ASP A 140 11.83 -4.79 -9.99
CA ASP A 140 11.65 -4.18 -11.31
C ASP A 140 10.58 -3.08 -11.29
N LEU A 141 9.58 -3.21 -10.41
CA LEU A 141 8.49 -2.25 -10.30
C LEU A 141 8.14 -1.95 -8.84
N PHE A 142 8.06 -0.66 -8.56
CA PHE A 142 7.73 -0.12 -7.26
C PHE A 142 6.35 0.54 -7.31
N LEU A 143 5.40 0.06 -6.53
CA LEU A 143 4.05 0.60 -6.47
C LEU A 143 3.81 1.28 -5.11
N LEU A 144 3.42 2.55 -5.17
CA LEU A 144 2.98 3.31 -3.99
C LEU A 144 1.49 3.63 -4.12
N THR A 145 0.72 3.29 -3.10
CA THR A 145 -0.72 3.58 -3.08
C THR A 145 -0.97 5.05 -2.73
N HIS A 146 -0.26 5.58 -1.75
CA HIS A 146 -0.38 6.98 -1.33
C HIS A 146 0.82 7.43 -0.48
N ASN A 147 0.84 8.69 -0.06
CA ASN A 147 1.98 9.35 0.56
C ASN A 147 1.96 9.37 2.10
N HIS A 148 1.20 8.52 2.77
CA HIS A 148 1.33 8.37 4.22
C HIS A 148 2.64 7.66 4.56
N TYR A 149 3.20 7.94 5.73
CA TYR A 149 4.50 7.42 6.15
C TYR A 149 4.58 5.91 6.32
N ASP A 150 3.44 5.26 6.57
CA ASP A 150 3.29 3.81 6.67
C ASP A 150 3.08 3.12 5.30
N HIS A 151 3.15 3.89 4.22
CA HIS A 151 3.15 3.43 2.83
C HIS A 151 4.36 3.98 2.08
N GLN A 152 4.63 5.28 2.16
CA GLN A 152 5.80 5.93 1.57
C GLN A 152 6.92 6.09 2.61
N ASP A 153 7.64 5.03 2.90
CA ASP A 153 8.79 5.05 3.78
C ASP A 153 10.03 5.54 3.04
N MET A 154 10.31 6.84 3.13
CA MET A 154 11.46 7.46 2.48
C MET A 154 12.81 6.90 2.97
N GLY A 155 12.87 6.39 4.20
CA GLY A 155 14.04 5.72 4.74
C GLY A 155 14.35 4.39 4.05
N THR A 156 13.30 3.70 3.64
CA THR A 156 13.37 2.48 2.84
C THR A 156 13.61 2.79 1.36
N ILE A 157 12.80 3.67 0.76
CA ILE A 157 12.84 3.99 -0.67
C ILE A 157 14.24 4.44 -1.12
N ARG A 158 14.91 5.28 -0.35
CA ARG A 158 16.27 5.75 -0.66
C ARG A 158 17.36 4.69 -0.61
N LYS A 159 17.08 3.52 -0.05
CA LYS A 159 18.04 2.40 0.07
C LYS A 159 17.83 1.34 -1.01
N PHE A 160 16.75 1.42 -1.77
CA PHE A 160 16.61 0.59 -2.95
C PHE A 160 17.64 1.01 -4.00
N PRO A 161 18.30 0.04 -4.65
CA PRO A 161 19.29 0.29 -5.69
C PRO A 161 18.67 0.92 -6.95
#